data_ed7e4c639c840df87c50de6d6dd5e323
#
_entry.id   ed7e4c639c840df87c50de6d6dd5e323
#
_cell.length_a   1.000
_cell.length_b   1.000
_cell.length_c   1.000
_cell.angle_alpha   90.00
_cell.angle_beta   90.00
_cell.angle_gamma   90.00
#
_symmetry.space_group_name_H-M   'P 1'
#
loop_
_entity.id
_entity.type
_entity.pdbx_description
1 polymer ?
#
loop_
_entity_poly.entity_id
_entity_poly.type
_entity_poly.pdbx_seq_one_letter_code
_entity_poly.pdbx_strand_id
1 'polypeptide(L)'
;MSTARGLRRIIRRFLDRKINIEDLEKIVGDSATTSLPVTGLSLKDVQKMFSLRQILDVEFDTVEPVQLPHDLKLYLQWTDEAHRENSGNEASIRLKLNLLLVRAHQLVTSSLPKSPRPINIQMEKTWAYRPVQWKGKTHAILGRPDYAIWYGEEEDTDLNVVIIEAKRPSSSSLGIPQALAYMACIHRQRKDLGKADTTVYSIATDIETFHLLKLDNEAWWSVKHVSVVDNNFEEVFGAIIHLMRKAASMSPTTSKRTSRRTQEGSGESDLIFDHNPERDVDSDDAMDEDQ
;
A
#
# COMPACT_ATOMS: atom_id res chain seq x y z
N MET A 1 -24.24 -3.21 21.06
CA MET A 1 -24.40 -2.32 19.87
C MET A 1 -23.70 -0.96 20.00
N SER A 2 -23.23 -0.53 21.16
CA SER A 2 -22.52 0.76 21.35
C SER A 2 -21.05 0.76 20.90
N THR A 3 -20.39 -0.37 20.85
CA THR A 3 -18.92 -0.50 20.68
C THR A 3 -18.41 -0.23 19.26
N ALA A 4 -19.11 -0.64 18.22
CA ALA A 4 -18.62 -0.48 16.84
C ALA A 4 -18.67 1.00 16.36
N ARG A 5 -19.73 1.74 16.69
CA ARG A 5 -19.83 3.19 16.37
C ARG A 5 -18.82 4.02 17.17
N GLY A 6 -18.59 3.66 18.43
CA GLY A 6 -17.59 4.29 19.28
C GLY A 6 -16.18 4.16 18.72
N LEU A 7 -15.83 2.95 18.29
CA LEU A 7 -14.51 2.64 17.76
C LEU A 7 -14.25 3.30 16.40
N ARG A 8 -15.25 3.35 15.49
CA ARG A 8 -15.16 4.11 14.23
C ARG A 8 -14.86 5.60 14.48
N ARG A 9 -15.49 6.19 15.50
CA ARG A 9 -15.26 7.59 15.86
C ARG A 9 -13.85 7.83 16.42
N ILE A 10 -13.33 6.88 17.19
CA ILE A 10 -11.98 6.95 17.75
C ILE A 10 -10.93 6.84 16.65
N ILE A 11 -11.08 5.88 15.73
CA ILE A 11 -10.18 5.71 14.60
C ILE A 11 -10.21 6.93 13.69
N ARG A 12 -11.38 7.51 13.42
CA ARG A 12 -11.47 8.75 12.64
C ARG A 12 -10.70 9.88 13.30
N ARG A 13 -10.77 10.03 14.63
CA ARG A 13 -10.00 11.04 15.36
C ARG A 13 -8.48 10.81 15.29
N PHE A 14 -8.04 9.55 15.23
CA PHE A 14 -6.64 9.20 15.02
C PHE A 14 -6.21 9.54 13.59
N LEU A 15 -7.01 9.15 12.59
CA LEU A 15 -6.75 9.48 11.18
C LEU A 15 -6.77 10.99 10.94
N ASP A 16 -7.63 11.73 11.63
CA ASP A 16 -7.67 13.20 11.63
C ASP A 16 -6.50 13.84 12.43
N ARG A 17 -5.52 13.08 12.88
CA ARG A 17 -4.41 13.54 13.75
C ARG A 17 -4.86 14.28 15.02
N LYS A 18 -6.10 14.12 15.44
CA LYS A 18 -6.67 14.74 16.65
C LYS A 18 -6.31 14.00 17.93
N ILE A 19 -5.79 12.79 17.80
CA ILE A 19 -5.25 11.96 18.88
C ILE A 19 -3.99 11.25 18.36
N ASN A 20 -2.97 11.13 19.20
CA ASN A 20 -1.77 10.39 18.88
C ASN A 20 -1.96 8.87 19.09
N ILE A 21 -0.94 8.07 18.78
CA ILE A 21 -1.01 6.62 18.90
C ILE A 21 -1.16 6.16 20.36
N GLU A 22 -0.54 6.87 21.30
CA GLU A 22 -0.60 6.58 22.73
C GLU A 22 -2.01 6.87 23.30
N ASP A 23 -2.62 7.97 22.87
CA ASP A 23 -4.01 8.30 23.20
C ASP A 23 -4.98 7.30 22.58
N LEU A 24 -4.70 6.84 21.35
CA LEU A 24 -5.47 5.79 20.69
C LEU A 24 -5.38 4.49 21.49
N GLU A 25 -4.17 4.07 21.89
CA GLU A 25 -3.96 2.87 22.70
C GLU A 25 -4.68 2.97 24.05
N LYS A 26 -4.67 4.13 24.67
CA LYS A 26 -5.34 4.40 25.95
C LYS A 26 -6.86 4.33 25.83
N ILE A 27 -7.43 4.88 24.75
CA ILE A 27 -8.88 4.88 24.51
C ILE A 27 -9.36 3.50 24.03
N VAL A 28 -8.51 2.78 23.28
CA VAL A 28 -8.81 1.44 22.77
C VAL A 28 -8.55 0.37 23.85
N GLY A 29 -7.65 0.65 24.79
CA GLY A 29 -7.39 -0.23 25.95
C GLY A 29 -8.63 -0.47 26.84
N ASP A 30 -9.54 0.50 26.85
CA ASP A 30 -10.87 0.34 27.51
C ASP A 30 -11.89 -0.44 26.63
N SER A 31 -11.60 -0.68 25.36
CA SER A 31 -12.39 -1.52 24.47
C SER A 31 -11.65 -2.84 24.20
N ALA A 32 -12.34 -3.96 24.07
CA ALA A 32 -11.76 -5.30 23.89
C ALA A 32 -10.90 -5.48 22.59
N THR A 33 -10.60 -4.39 21.87
CA THR A 33 -9.84 -4.37 20.62
C THR A 33 -8.49 -3.68 20.85
N THR A 34 -7.39 -4.41 20.61
CA THR A 34 -6.02 -3.89 20.71
C THR A 34 -5.49 -3.48 19.32
N SER A 35 -4.68 -2.43 19.26
CA SER A 35 -3.98 -2.06 18.02
C SER A 35 -2.80 -3.00 17.75
N LEU A 36 -2.58 -3.31 16.49
CA LEU A 36 -1.48 -4.15 16.02
C LEU A 36 -0.81 -3.47 14.83
N PRO A 37 0.35 -2.82 15.04
CA PRO A 37 1.07 -2.16 13.95
C PRO A 37 1.61 -3.20 12.96
N VAL A 38 1.46 -2.95 11.68
CA VAL A 38 1.96 -3.82 10.59
C VAL A 38 3.46 -4.08 10.71
N THR A 39 4.22 -3.06 11.12
CA THR A 39 5.67 -3.14 11.31
C THR A 39 6.12 -4.15 12.37
N GLY A 40 5.24 -4.52 13.31
CA GLY A 40 5.51 -5.50 14.36
C GLY A 40 5.16 -6.95 13.98
N LEU A 41 4.62 -7.19 12.78
CA LEU A 41 4.21 -8.51 12.35
C LEU A 41 5.36 -9.27 11.67
N SER A 42 5.61 -10.49 12.13
CA SER A 42 6.48 -11.41 11.40
C SER A 42 5.75 -12.06 10.22
N LEU A 43 6.48 -12.56 9.23
CA LEU A 43 5.92 -13.31 8.09
C LEU A 43 5.02 -14.45 8.56
N LYS A 44 5.47 -15.20 9.57
CA LYS A 44 4.73 -16.31 10.15
C LYS A 44 3.42 -15.86 10.83
N ASP A 45 3.43 -14.69 11.48
CA ASP A 45 2.23 -14.14 12.11
C ASP A 45 1.21 -13.75 11.03
N VAL A 46 1.64 -13.08 9.96
CA VAL A 46 0.78 -12.69 8.83
C VAL A 46 0.17 -13.91 8.16
N GLN A 47 0.99 -14.90 7.82
CA GLN A 47 0.52 -16.14 7.20
C GLN A 47 -0.53 -16.86 8.06
N LYS A 48 -0.32 -16.95 9.37
CA LYS A 48 -1.26 -17.60 10.30
C LYS A 48 -2.54 -16.79 10.48
N MET A 49 -2.41 -15.46 10.65
CA MET A 49 -3.53 -14.56 10.91
C MET A 49 -4.54 -14.55 9.76
N PHE A 50 -4.03 -14.59 8.53
CA PHE A 50 -4.84 -14.53 7.32
C PHE A 50 -4.98 -15.87 6.58
N SER A 51 -4.43 -16.94 7.15
CA SER A 51 -4.43 -18.29 6.54
C SER A 51 -3.80 -18.33 5.15
N LEU A 52 -2.69 -17.61 4.98
CA LEU A 52 -1.99 -17.50 3.71
C LEU A 52 -1.06 -18.68 3.48
N ARG A 53 -0.99 -19.15 2.24
CA ARG A 53 -0.09 -20.22 1.81
C ARG A 53 0.88 -19.70 0.74
N GLN A 54 2.16 -19.96 0.93
CA GLN A 54 3.15 -19.65 -0.09
C GLN A 54 3.16 -20.71 -1.19
N ILE A 55 3.22 -20.26 -2.45
CA ILE A 55 3.33 -21.10 -3.64
C ILE A 55 4.43 -20.56 -4.57
N LEU A 56 4.79 -21.33 -5.57
CA LEU A 56 5.52 -20.87 -6.75
C LEU A 56 4.52 -20.38 -7.78
N ASP A 57 4.76 -19.22 -8.36
CA ASP A 57 3.95 -18.64 -9.43
C ASP A 57 4.89 -18.06 -10.49
N VAL A 58 4.52 -18.20 -11.72
CA VAL A 58 5.33 -17.80 -12.88
C VAL A 58 4.84 -16.49 -13.53
N GLU A 59 3.83 -15.83 -12.97
CA GLU A 59 3.28 -14.61 -13.59
C GLU A 59 4.35 -13.57 -13.88
N PHE A 60 5.18 -13.27 -12.90
CA PHE A 60 6.26 -12.30 -13.09
C PHE A 60 7.41 -12.79 -13.99
N ASP A 61 7.54 -14.11 -14.20
CA ASP A 61 8.55 -14.66 -15.10
C ASP A 61 8.17 -14.46 -16.58
N THR A 62 6.89 -14.22 -16.86
CA THR A 62 6.37 -13.93 -18.20
C THR A 62 6.33 -12.45 -18.53
N VAL A 63 6.72 -11.59 -17.59
CA VAL A 63 6.75 -10.14 -17.81
C VAL A 63 8.02 -9.76 -18.55
N GLU A 64 7.85 -9.20 -19.75
CA GLU A 64 8.98 -8.75 -20.56
C GLU A 64 9.65 -7.51 -19.94
N PRO A 65 11.00 -7.46 -19.92
CA PRO A 65 11.73 -6.26 -19.58
C PRO A 65 11.35 -5.09 -20.49
N VAL A 66 11.25 -3.90 -19.96
CA VAL A 66 10.93 -2.68 -20.72
C VAL A 66 12.11 -1.74 -20.66
N GLN A 67 12.61 -1.34 -21.82
CA GLN A 67 13.70 -0.38 -21.92
C GLN A 67 13.32 0.94 -21.25
N LEU A 68 14.21 1.44 -20.38
CA LEU A 68 13.96 2.71 -19.71
C LEU A 68 14.00 3.85 -20.72
N PRO A 69 13.03 4.77 -20.68
CA PRO A 69 13.10 6.02 -21.44
C PRO A 69 14.38 6.80 -21.14
N HIS A 70 14.89 7.49 -22.15
CA HIS A 70 16.17 8.21 -22.04
C HIS A 70 16.17 9.25 -20.91
N ASP A 71 15.08 9.98 -20.76
CA ASP A 71 14.90 10.95 -19.70
C ASP A 71 14.98 10.30 -18.31
N LEU A 72 14.33 9.15 -18.12
CA LEU A 72 14.38 8.41 -16.86
C LEU A 72 15.81 7.94 -16.52
N LYS A 73 16.55 7.43 -17.53
CA LYS A 73 17.95 7.01 -17.34
C LYS A 73 18.81 8.18 -16.85
N LEU A 74 18.64 9.36 -17.45
CA LEU A 74 19.38 10.56 -17.04
C LEU A 74 19.03 10.99 -15.62
N TYR A 75 17.74 11.01 -15.25
CA TYR A 75 17.34 11.39 -13.90
C TYR A 75 17.86 10.42 -12.83
N LEU A 76 17.84 9.12 -13.10
CA LEU A 76 18.42 8.13 -12.20
C LEU A 76 19.93 8.34 -12.03
N GLN A 77 20.66 8.58 -13.13
CA GLN A 77 22.09 8.88 -13.11
C GLN A 77 22.38 10.14 -12.31
N TRP A 78 21.69 11.25 -12.58
CA TRP A 78 21.88 12.51 -11.86
C TRP A 78 21.54 12.36 -10.36
N THR A 79 20.56 11.54 -10.03
CA THR A 79 20.24 11.22 -8.62
C THR A 79 21.42 10.51 -7.95
N ASP A 80 22.05 9.56 -8.62
CA ASP A 80 23.22 8.86 -8.11
C ASP A 80 24.41 9.82 -7.95
N GLU A 81 24.66 10.64 -8.93
CA GLU A 81 25.72 11.65 -8.90
C GLU A 81 25.53 12.67 -7.76
N ALA A 82 24.28 13.11 -7.54
CA ALA A 82 23.94 14.07 -6.48
C ALA A 82 24.05 13.46 -5.08
N HIS A 83 23.68 12.21 -4.91
CA HIS A 83 23.63 11.58 -3.59
C HIS A 83 24.92 10.87 -3.19
N ARG A 84 25.76 10.46 -4.15
CA ARG A 84 27.05 9.79 -3.92
C ARG A 84 27.09 8.87 -2.68
N GLU A 85 27.67 9.35 -1.57
CA GLU A 85 27.82 8.60 -0.33
C GLU A 85 26.53 8.41 0.47
N ASN A 86 25.49 9.20 0.20
CA ASN A 86 24.19 9.13 0.86
C ASN A 86 23.14 8.31 0.11
N SER A 87 23.54 7.58 -0.93
CA SER A 87 22.62 6.77 -1.75
C SER A 87 21.88 5.67 -0.97
N GLY A 88 22.40 5.28 0.18
CA GLY A 88 21.89 4.19 1.01
C GLY A 88 20.83 4.57 2.04
N ASN A 89 20.35 5.81 2.08
CA ASN A 89 19.25 6.16 2.99
C ASN A 89 17.87 5.93 2.34
N GLU A 90 16.85 5.74 3.16
CA GLU A 90 15.48 5.45 2.70
C GLU A 90 14.88 6.58 1.85
N ALA A 91 15.23 7.84 2.13
CA ALA A 91 14.76 8.97 1.34
C ALA A 91 15.34 8.95 -0.09
N SER A 92 16.62 8.59 -0.24
CA SER A 92 17.26 8.42 -1.55
C SER A 92 16.63 7.27 -2.34
N ILE A 93 16.32 6.16 -1.68
CA ILE A 93 15.61 5.02 -2.28
C ILE A 93 14.24 5.45 -2.76
N ARG A 94 13.49 6.15 -1.94
CA ARG A 94 12.16 6.68 -2.30
C ARG A 94 12.22 7.65 -3.48
N LEU A 95 13.26 8.48 -3.59
CA LEU A 95 13.42 9.38 -4.72
C LEU A 95 13.54 8.61 -6.04
N LYS A 96 14.43 7.60 -6.11
CA LYS A 96 14.56 6.76 -7.32
C LYS A 96 13.26 6.00 -7.61
N LEU A 97 12.61 5.48 -6.57
CA LEU A 97 11.35 4.76 -6.72
C LEU A 97 10.24 5.71 -7.26
N ASN A 98 10.19 6.97 -6.80
CA ASN A 98 9.30 7.98 -7.34
C ASN A 98 9.49 8.20 -8.84
N LEU A 99 10.75 8.29 -9.31
CA LEU A 99 11.06 8.46 -10.73
C LEU A 99 10.53 7.28 -11.55
N LEU A 100 10.78 6.04 -11.09
CA LEU A 100 10.29 4.84 -11.75
C LEU A 100 8.75 4.80 -11.80
N LEU A 101 8.10 5.07 -10.67
CA LEU A 101 6.64 5.01 -10.56
C LEU A 101 5.95 6.09 -11.40
N VAL A 102 6.40 7.34 -11.32
CA VAL A 102 5.80 8.45 -12.07
C VAL A 102 5.96 8.23 -13.57
N ARG A 103 7.13 7.76 -14.01
CA ARG A 103 7.37 7.51 -15.44
C ARG A 103 6.58 6.31 -15.96
N ALA A 104 6.49 5.23 -15.19
CA ALA A 104 5.64 4.09 -15.53
C ALA A 104 4.15 4.50 -15.60
N HIS A 105 3.67 5.27 -14.64
CA HIS A 105 2.33 5.82 -14.63
C HIS A 105 2.03 6.64 -15.88
N GLN A 106 2.92 7.55 -16.26
CA GLN A 106 2.77 8.37 -17.47
C GLN A 106 2.69 7.51 -18.74
N LEU A 107 3.55 6.50 -18.88
CA LEU A 107 3.52 5.59 -20.03
C LEU A 107 2.22 4.79 -20.10
N VAL A 108 1.76 4.26 -18.98
CA VAL A 108 0.52 3.48 -18.92
C VAL A 108 -0.68 4.37 -19.23
N THR A 109 -0.80 5.51 -18.56
CA THR A 109 -1.95 6.41 -18.74
C THR A 109 -2.02 7.01 -20.13
N SER A 110 -0.87 7.28 -20.77
CA SER A 110 -0.82 7.78 -22.16
C SER A 110 -1.26 6.73 -23.19
N SER A 111 -1.13 5.44 -22.86
CA SER A 111 -1.50 4.33 -23.75
C SER A 111 -2.96 3.88 -23.58
N LEU A 112 -3.62 4.31 -22.52
CA LEU A 112 -5.00 3.92 -22.23
C LEU A 112 -5.99 4.94 -22.81
N PRO A 113 -7.18 4.51 -23.24
CA PRO A 113 -8.29 5.43 -23.51
C PRO A 113 -8.54 6.29 -22.27
N LYS A 114 -8.98 7.54 -22.45
CA LYS A 114 -9.37 8.39 -21.31
C LYS A 114 -10.40 7.65 -20.46
N SER A 115 -9.93 7.13 -19.34
CA SER A 115 -10.79 6.44 -18.38
C SER A 115 -11.49 7.48 -17.51
N PRO A 116 -12.76 7.31 -17.19
CA PRO A 116 -13.43 8.12 -16.18
C PRO A 116 -12.84 7.87 -14.77
N ARG A 117 -11.99 6.89 -14.63
CA ARG A 117 -11.31 6.54 -13.37
C ARG A 117 -9.82 6.43 -13.60
N PRO A 118 -9.06 7.50 -13.34
CA PRO A 118 -7.61 7.51 -13.52
C PRO A 118 -6.92 6.59 -12.51
N ILE A 119 -5.76 6.08 -12.89
CA ILE A 119 -4.83 5.44 -11.95
C ILE A 119 -4.18 6.56 -11.14
N ASN A 120 -4.12 6.38 -9.82
CA ASN A 120 -3.49 7.32 -8.91
C ASN A 120 -2.40 6.63 -8.11
N ILE A 121 -1.33 7.37 -7.80
CA ILE A 121 -0.28 6.96 -6.88
C ILE A 121 -0.44 7.80 -5.62
N GLN A 122 -0.71 7.14 -4.49
CA GLN A 122 -0.73 7.82 -3.20
C GLN A 122 0.48 7.45 -2.38
N MET A 123 0.99 8.44 -1.66
CA MET A 123 2.16 8.31 -0.80
C MET A 123 1.72 8.40 0.66
N GLU A 124 2.31 7.53 1.49
CA GLU A 124 2.27 7.60 2.94
C GLU A 124 0.86 7.76 3.56
N LYS A 125 -0.14 7.12 2.97
CA LYS A 125 -1.50 7.20 3.50
C LYS A 125 -1.70 6.23 4.66
N THR A 126 -2.08 6.77 5.81
CA THR A 126 -2.43 5.98 6.99
C THR A 126 -3.74 5.23 6.76
N TRP A 127 -3.80 3.97 7.16
CA TRP A 127 -5.01 3.18 7.15
C TRP A 127 -5.11 2.21 8.33
N ALA A 128 -6.32 1.81 8.62
CA ALA A 128 -6.63 0.84 9.64
C ALA A 128 -7.56 -0.24 9.08
N TYR A 129 -7.26 -1.48 9.38
CA TYR A 129 -8.09 -2.63 9.02
C TYR A 129 -8.53 -3.38 10.28
N ARG A 130 -9.82 -3.73 10.33
CA ARG A 130 -10.38 -4.45 11.48
C ARG A 130 -11.75 -5.08 11.18
N PRO A 131 -12.22 -5.97 12.05
CA PRO A 131 -11.53 -6.63 13.16
C PRO A 131 -10.73 -7.86 12.66
N VAL A 132 -9.62 -8.14 13.30
CA VAL A 132 -8.84 -9.37 13.06
C VAL A 132 -8.71 -10.15 14.35
N GLN A 133 -8.98 -11.45 14.29
CA GLN A 133 -8.79 -12.36 15.43
C GLN A 133 -7.36 -12.89 15.43
N TRP A 134 -6.61 -12.59 16.48
CA TRP A 134 -5.24 -13.05 16.65
C TRP A 134 -4.92 -13.38 18.11
N LYS A 135 -4.37 -14.58 18.34
CA LYS A 135 -4.02 -15.06 19.68
C LYS A 135 -5.17 -14.92 20.71
N GLY A 136 -6.40 -15.21 20.26
CA GLY A 136 -7.60 -15.15 21.11
C GLY A 136 -8.13 -13.74 21.41
N LYS A 137 -7.59 -12.72 20.77
CA LYS A 137 -8.02 -11.33 20.95
C LYS A 137 -8.41 -10.70 19.61
N THR A 138 -9.28 -9.69 19.69
CA THR A 138 -9.63 -8.87 18.52
C THR A 138 -8.66 -7.71 18.38
N HIS A 139 -8.08 -7.55 17.20
CA HIS A 139 -7.11 -6.51 16.90
C HIS A 139 -7.59 -5.62 15.76
N ALA A 140 -7.18 -4.36 15.80
CA ALA A 140 -7.16 -3.47 14.63
C ALA A 140 -5.73 -3.43 14.08
N ILE A 141 -5.55 -3.75 12.80
CA ILE A 141 -4.25 -3.64 12.15
C ILE A 141 -4.10 -2.21 11.65
N LEU A 142 -2.99 -1.58 12.03
CA LEU A 142 -2.68 -0.20 11.67
C LEU A 142 -1.42 -0.16 10.83
N GLY A 143 -1.42 0.71 9.80
CA GLY A 143 -0.26 0.86 8.96
C GLY A 143 -0.26 2.11 8.10
N ARG A 144 0.89 2.37 7.48
CA ARG A 144 1.13 3.47 6.56
C ARG A 144 2.11 2.99 5.48
N PRO A 145 1.59 2.44 4.36
CA PRO A 145 2.45 2.02 3.26
C PRO A 145 3.12 3.24 2.63
N ASP A 146 4.34 3.06 2.11
CA ASP A 146 5.06 4.13 1.43
C ASP A 146 4.31 4.59 0.18
N TYR A 147 3.76 3.65 -0.58
CA TYR A 147 2.94 3.94 -1.76
C TYR A 147 1.77 2.97 -1.87
N ALA A 148 0.67 3.48 -2.39
CA ALA A 148 -0.47 2.69 -2.84
C ALA A 148 -0.89 3.15 -4.24
N ILE A 149 -1.07 2.20 -5.16
CA ILE A 149 -1.59 2.47 -6.49
C ILE A 149 -3.05 2.06 -6.53
N TRP A 150 -3.93 2.98 -6.87
CA TRP A 150 -5.36 2.75 -6.98
C TRP A 150 -5.97 3.40 -8.23
N TYR A 151 -7.22 3.12 -8.52
CA TYR A 151 -7.99 3.75 -9.59
C TYR A 151 -9.34 4.22 -9.04
N GLY A 152 -9.88 5.29 -9.61
CA GLY A 152 -11.14 5.87 -9.22
C GLY A 152 -11.03 7.20 -8.50
N GLU A 153 -12.16 7.78 -8.15
CA GLU A 153 -12.23 9.01 -7.36
C GLU A 153 -12.06 8.69 -5.88
N GLU A 154 -11.60 9.65 -5.08
CA GLU A 154 -11.25 9.49 -3.66
C GLU A 154 -12.39 8.94 -2.79
N GLU A 155 -13.63 9.11 -3.21
CA GLU A 155 -14.82 8.68 -2.46
C GLU A 155 -15.19 7.21 -2.68
N ASP A 156 -14.76 6.62 -3.80
CA ASP A 156 -14.94 5.20 -4.09
C ASP A 156 -13.73 4.43 -3.53
N THR A 157 -13.81 4.02 -2.29
CA THR A 157 -12.80 3.19 -1.59
C THR A 157 -12.63 1.79 -2.18
N ASP A 158 -12.69 1.68 -3.48
CA ASP A 158 -12.34 0.46 -4.21
C ASP A 158 -10.82 0.32 -4.25
N LEU A 159 -10.33 -0.18 -3.13
CA LEU A 159 -8.94 -0.37 -2.86
C LEU A 159 -8.25 -1.26 -3.84
N ASN A 160 -7.14 -0.78 -4.25
CA ASN A 160 -6.35 -1.39 -5.26
C ASN A 160 -4.99 -1.74 -4.82
N VAL A 161 -4.58 -2.54 -5.33
CA VAL A 161 -4.00 -3.49 -6.19
C VAL A 161 -2.49 -3.58 -5.99
N VAL A 162 -1.79 -2.46 -5.73
CA VAL A 162 -0.35 -2.49 -5.55
C VAL A 162 0.07 -1.65 -4.35
N ILE A 163 0.71 -2.30 -3.41
CA ILE A 163 1.36 -1.66 -2.27
C ILE A 163 2.86 -1.71 -2.51
N ILE A 164 3.55 -0.63 -2.21
CA ILE A 164 4.99 -0.58 -2.35
C ILE A 164 5.60 -0.14 -1.02
N GLU A 165 6.58 -0.90 -0.58
CA GLU A 165 7.30 -0.70 0.67
C GLU A 165 8.78 -0.53 0.39
N ALA A 166 9.31 0.65 0.67
CA ALA A 166 10.73 0.97 0.56
C ALA A 166 11.46 0.64 1.87
N LYS A 167 12.65 0.08 1.77
CA LYS A 167 13.50 -0.27 2.91
C LYS A 167 14.92 0.21 2.68
N ARG A 168 15.69 0.34 3.75
CA ARG A 168 17.12 0.64 3.68
C ARG A 168 17.86 -0.47 2.93
N PRO A 169 19.04 -0.18 2.35
CA PRO A 169 19.85 -1.17 1.65
C PRO A 169 20.07 -2.43 2.46
N SER A 170 20.08 -3.56 1.78
CA SER A 170 20.19 -4.90 2.38
C SER A 170 19.06 -5.26 3.36
N SER A 171 17.95 -4.51 3.34
CA SER A 171 16.81 -4.73 4.23
C SER A 171 15.50 -4.95 3.49
N SER A 172 15.53 -5.12 2.18
CA SER A 172 14.32 -5.30 1.34
C SER A 172 13.44 -6.47 1.79
N SER A 173 14.05 -7.58 2.22
CA SER A 173 13.34 -8.75 2.73
C SER A 173 12.53 -8.47 4.00
N LEU A 174 12.92 -7.47 4.80
CA LEU A 174 12.15 -7.02 5.97
C LEU A 174 10.85 -6.32 5.57
N GLY A 175 10.73 -5.85 4.34
CA GLY A 175 9.50 -5.30 3.78
C GLY A 175 8.46 -6.36 3.42
N ILE A 176 8.86 -7.62 3.18
CA ILE A 176 7.94 -8.69 2.75
C ILE A 176 6.81 -8.94 3.75
N PRO A 177 7.05 -9.11 5.06
CA PRO A 177 5.97 -9.31 6.03
C PRO A 177 5.00 -8.14 6.07
N GLN A 178 5.51 -6.93 6.01
CA GLN A 178 4.74 -5.70 6.03
C GLN A 178 3.89 -5.57 4.77
N ALA A 179 4.48 -5.73 3.60
CA ALA A 179 3.80 -5.75 2.31
C ALA A 179 2.69 -6.82 2.27
N LEU A 180 3.00 -8.04 2.70
CA LEU A 180 2.05 -9.15 2.73
C LEU A 180 0.89 -8.90 3.71
N ALA A 181 1.14 -8.25 4.85
CA ALA A 181 0.08 -7.88 5.79
C ALA A 181 -0.90 -6.88 5.16
N TYR A 182 -0.39 -5.88 4.45
CA TYR A 182 -1.21 -4.95 3.69
C TYR A 182 -2.04 -5.67 2.62
N MET A 183 -1.39 -6.52 1.81
CA MET A 183 -2.08 -7.29 0.78
C MET A 183 -3.20 -8.15 1.38
N ALA A 184 -2.95 -8.82 2.49
CA ALA A 184 -3.91 -9.69 3.16
C ALA A 184 -5.15 -8.93 3.67
N CYS A 185 -4.95 -7.73 4.22
CA CYS A 185 -6.04 -6.87 4.63
C CYS A 185 -6.93 -6.46 3.45
N ILE A 186 -6.32 -6.01 2.34
CA ILE A 186 -7.02 -5.62 1.12
C ILE A 186 -7.74 -6.82 0.50
N HIS A 187 -7.04 -7.96 0.36
CA HIS A 187 -7.61 -9.19 -0.18
C HIS A 187 -8.87 -9.61 0.60
N ARG A 188 -8.80 -9.60 1.94
CA ARG A 188 -9.93 -9.96 2.77
C ARG A 188 -11.09 -8.99 2.63
N GLN A 189 -10.81 -7.69 2.59
CA GLN A 189 -11.85 -6.70 2.36
C GLN A 189 -12.52 -6.87 1.00
N ARG A 190 -11.74 -7.14 -0.06
CA ARG A 190 -12.30 -7.41 -1.38
C ARG A 190 -13.19 -8.64 -1.37
N LYS A 191 -12.82 -9.69 -0.62
CA LYS A 191 -13.68 -10.87 -0.39
C LYS A 191 -14.97 -10.52 0.35
N ASP A 192 -14.86 -9.74 1.41
CA ASP A 192 -16.02 -9.32 2.21
C ASP A 192 -17.00 -8.45 1.38
N LEU A 193 -16.47 -7.68 0.42
CA LEU A 193 -17.25 -6.91 -0.56
C LEU A 193 -17.78 -7.76 -1.73
N GLY A 194 -17.49 -9.05 -1.77
CA GLY A 194 -17.97 -9.95 -2.84
C GLY A 194 -17.34 -9.68 -4.20
N LYS A 195 -16.11 -9.12 -4.26
CA LYS A 195 -15.40 -8.90 -5.52
C LYS A 195 -15.04 -10.23 -6.17
N ALA A 196 -15.22 -10.35 -7.48
CA ALA A 196 -14.90 -11.56 -8.23
C ALA A 196 -13.38 -11.80 -8.32
N ASP A 197 -12.60 -10.72 -8.41
CA ASP A 197 -11.14 -10.76 -8.35
C ASP A 197 -10.66 -10.04 -7.09
N THR A 198 -10.04 -10.81 -6.21
CA THR A 198 -9.49 -10.33 -4.95
C THR A 198 -7.95 -10.32 -4.96
N THR A 199 -7.34 -10.58 -6.11
CA THR A 199 -5.88 -10.58 -6.28
C THR A 199 -5.29 -9.22 -5.90
N VAL A 200 -4.19 -9.25 -5.14
CA VAL A 200 -3.44 -8.07 -4.72
C VAL A 200 -1.98 -8.26 -5.03
N TYR A 201 -1.34 -7.20 -5.49
CA TYR A 201 0.09 -7.19 -5.77
C TYR A 201 0.83 -6.26 -4.81
N SER A 202 2.13 -6.47 -4.67
CA SER A 202 2.98 -5.59 -3.89
C SER A 202 4.43 -5.63 -4.36
N ILE A 203 5.18 -4.61 -3.99
CA ILE A 203 6.62 -4.53 -4.17
C ILE A 203 7.24 -4.17 -2.82
N ALA A 204 8.22 -4.96 -2.38
CA ALA A 204 9.11 -4.56 -1.30
C ALA A 204 10.52 -4.39 -1.88
N THR A 205 11.18 -3.26 -1.60
CA THR A 205 12.45 -2.95 -2.26
C THR A 205 13.38 -2.10 -1.40
N ASP A 206 14.67 -2.25 -1.65
CA ASP A 206 15.74 -1.34 -1.23
C ASP A 206 16.45 -0.70 -2.43
N ILE A 207 15.79 -0.70 -3.59
CA ILE A 207 16.23 -0.23 -4.91
C ILE A 207 17.29 -1.11 -5.59
N GLU A 208 18.03 -1.90 -4.84
CA GLU A 208 18.99 -2.88 -5.37
C GLU A 208 18.33 -4.25 -5.57
N THR A 209 17.39 -4.58 -4.70
CA THR A 209 16.60 -5.81 -4.79
C THR A 209 15.11 -5.48 -4.71
N PHE A 210 14.38 -6.04 -5.63
CA PHE A 210 12.93 -5.94 -5.68
C PHE A 210 12.29 -7.30 -5.43
N HIS A 211 11.39 -7.33 -4.48
CA HIS A 211 10.54 -8.47 -4.20
C HIS A 211 9.15 -8.17 -4.76
N LEU A 212 8.80 -8.83 -5.85
CA LEU A 212 7.50 -8.71 -6.51
C LEU A 212 6.56 -9.75 -5.91
N LEU A 213 5.53 -9.31 -5.20
CA LEU A 213 4.60 -10.18 -4.51
C LEU A 213 3.25 -10.22 -5.20
N LYS A 214 2.62 -11.39 -5.19
CA LYS A 214 1.24 -11.62 -5.59
C LYS A 214 0.51 -12.39 -4.52
N LEU A 215 -0.72 -12.00 -4.21
CA LEU A 215 -1.66 -12.74 -3.38
C LEU A 215 -2.92 -12.97 -4.23
N ASP A 216 -3.23 -14.23 -4.53
CA ASP A 216 -4.32 -14.59 -5.43
C ASP A 216 -5.68 -14.75 -4.71
N ASN A 217 -6.70 -15.13 -5.48
CA ASN A 217 -8.05 -15.31 -4.98
C ASN A 217 -8.19 -16.39 -3.91
N GLU A 218 -7.32 -17.39 -3.92
CA GLU A 218 -7.32 -18.52 -3.00
C GLU A 218 -6.54 -18.25 -1.71
N ALA A 219 -6.06 -17.01 -1.53
CA ALA A 219 -5.15 -16.60 -0.45
C ALA A 219 -3.78 -17.31 -0.52
N TRP A 220 -3.35 -17.66 -1.72
CA TRP A 220 -2.01 -18.15 -1.98
C TRP A 220 -1.13 -16.98 -2.42
N TRP A 221 0.08 -16.94 -1.90
CA TRP A 221 1.00 -15.86 -2.22
C TRP A 221 2.32 -16.38 -2.79
N SER A 222 2.89 -15.59 -3.66
CA SER A 222 4.17 -15.85 -4.29
C SER A 222 5.06 -14.62 -4.25
N VAL A 223 6.35 -14.84 -4.44
CA VAL A 223 7.33 -13.77 -4.54
C VAL A 223 8.38 -14.11 -5.60
N LYS A 224 8.67 -13.15 -6.48
CA LYS A 224 9.82 -13.16 -7.37
C LYS A 224 10.84 -12.13 -6.88
N HIS A 225 12.11 -12.52 -6.86
CA HIS A 225 13.22 -11.66 -6.50
C HIS A 225 13.93 -11.19 -7.77
N VAL A 226 14.09 -9.88 -7.91
CA VAL A 226 14.81 -9.25 -9.02
C VAL A 226 15.92 -8.39 -8.44
N SER A 227 17.16 -8.68 -8.81
CA SER A 227 18.32 -7.87 -8.42
C SER A 227 18.67 -6.89 -9.54
N VAL A 228 18.86 -5.63 -9.17
CA VAL A 228 19.29 -4.57 -10.09
C VAL A 228 20.83 -4.55 -10.10
N VAL A 229 21.40 -4.87 -11.24
CA VAL A 229 22.84 -4.86 -11.46
C VAL A 229 23.18 -3.73 -12.41
N ASP A 230 24.21 -2.95 -12.11
CA ASP A 230 24.69 -1.83 -12.94
C ASP A 230 23.59 -0.84 -13.32
N ASN A 231 22.68 -0.55 -12.39
CA ASN A 231 21.52 0.32 -12.62
C ASN A 231 20.60 -0.15 -13.76
N ASN A 232 20.61 -1.44 -14.09
CA ASN A 232 19.69 -2.00 -15.08
C ASN A 232 18.31 -2.28 -14.45
N PHE A 233 17.41 -1.33 -14.54
CA PHE A 233 16.03 -1.43 -14.04
C PHE A 233 15.03 -1.97 -15.06
N GLU A 234 15.43 -2.50 -16.21
CA GLU A 234 14.50 -2.83 -17.32
C GLU A 234 13.48 -3.90 -16.91
N GLU A 235 13.90 -4.94 -16.19
CA GLU A 235 13.01 -5.99 -15.68
C GLU A 235 12.04 -5.42 -14.63
N VAL A 236 12.55 -4.64 -13.68
CA VAL A 236 11.75 -3.99 -12.65
C VAL A 236 10.76 -3.00 -13.26
N PHE A 237 11.19 -2.21 -14.21
CA PHE A 237 10.35 -1.23 -14.89
C PHE A 237 9.22 -1.89 -15.67
N GLY A 238 9.53 -3.01 -16.34
CA GLY A 238 8.53 -3.87 -16.98
C GLY A 238 7.49 -4.39 -15.98
N ALA A 239 7.94 -4.87 -14.82
CA ALA A 239 7.06 -5.34 -13.75
C ALA A 239 6.16 -4.22 -13.20
N ILE A 240 6.71 -3.03 -12.95
CA ILE A 240 5.92 -1.86 -12.49
C ILE A 240 4.84 -1.50 -13.54
N ILE A 241 5.19 -1.44 -14.81
CA ILE A 241 4.24 -1.17 -15.90
C ILE A 241 3.16 -2.26 -15.95
N HIS A 242 3.55 -3.53 -15.83
CA HIS A 242 2.60 -4.66 -15.79
C HIS A 242 1.60 -4.50 -14.66
N LEU A 243 2.08 -4.20 -13.44
CA LEU A 243 1.24 -3.99 -12.26
C LEU A 243 0.29 -2.80 -12.42
N MET A 244 0.75 -1.70 -12.99
CA MET A 244 -0.11 -0.55 -13.28
C MET A 244 -1.18 -0.86 -14.34
N ARG A 245 -0.85 -1.64 -15.37
CA ARG A 245 -1.82 -2.12 -16.35
C ARG A 245 -2.86 -3.06 -15.72
N LYS A 246 -2.42 -3.95 -14.82
CA LYS A 246 -3.35 -4.78 -14.01
C LYS A 246 -4.28 -3.90 -13.20
N ALA A 247 -3.74 -2.91 -12.49
CA ALA A 247 -4.54 -1.94 -11.74
C ALA A 247 -5.58 -1.24 -12.62
N ALA A 248 -5.19 -0.81 -13.83
CA ALA A 248 -6.09 -0.18 -14.80
C ALA A 248 -7.19 -1.11 -15.33
N SER A 249 -6.87 -2.40 -15.49
CA SER A 249 -7.81 -3.40 -16.05
C SER A 249 -8.82 -3.92 -15.02
N MET A 250 -8.52 -3.80 -13.74
CA MET A 250 -9.42 -4.18 -12.65
C MET A 250 -10.58 -3.17 -12.53
N SER A 251 -11.43 -3.13 -13.56
CA SER A 251 -12.56 -2.22 -13.63
C SER A 251 -13.59 -2.52 -12.55
N PRO A 252 -14.21 -1.47 -11.97
CA PRO A 252 -15.28 -1.62 -10.99
C PRO A 252 -16.60 -2.13 -11.58
N THR A 253 -16.68 -2.36 -12.88
CA THR A 253 -17.89 -2.82 -13.57
C THR A 253 -18.37 -4.22 -13.14
N THR A 254 -17.58 -4.98 -12.42
CA THR A 254 -17.99 -6.25 -11.80
C THR A 254 -18.66 -6.10 -10.44
N SER A 255 -18.69 -4.93 -9.87
CA SER A 255 -19.51 -4.68 -8.68
C SER A 255 -20.92 -4.34 -9.13
N LYS A 256 -21.88 -5.25 -8.99
CA LYS A 256 -23.29 -4.86 -8.94
C LYS A 256 -23.36 -3.73 -7.91
N ARG A 257 -23.80 -2.55 -8.36
CA ARG A 257 -24.17 -1.42 -7.50
C ARG A 257 -25.17 -1.95 -6.48
N THR A 258 -24.68 -2.44 -5.36
CA THR A 258 -25.53 -2.73 -4.22
C THR A 258 -25.90 -1.36 -3.67
N SER A 259 -27.08 -0.87 -4.08
CA SER A 259 -27.71 0.28 -3.43
C SER A 259 -27.52 0.12 -1.93
N ARG A 260 -27.04 1.17 -1.28
CA ARG A 260 -26.94 1.30 0.18
C ARG A 260 -28.24 0.82 0.81
N ARG A 261 -28.28 -0.45 1.15
CA ARG A 261 -29.30 -0.98 2.04
C ARG A 261 -28.59 -1.08 3.38
N THR A 262 -29.00 -0.22 4.28
CA THR A 262 -28.72 -0.29 5.70
C THR A 262 -29.03 -1.71 6.19
N GLN A 263 -28.04 -2.58 6.24
CA GLN A 263 -28.14 -3.85 6.93
C GLN A 263 -27.37 -3.71 8.25
N GLU A 264 -28.12 -3.61 9.31
CA GLU A 264 -27.62 -3.78 10.67
C GLU A 264 -27.20 -5.23 10.86
N GLY A 265 -25.94 -5.43 11.29
CA GLY A 265 -25.53 -6.63 11.99
C GLY A 265 -24.86 -7.74 11.19
N SER A 266 -23.66 -7.52 10.73
CA SER A 266 -22.60 -8.53 10.66
C SER A 266 -21.26 -7.84 10.87
N GLY A 267 -20.31 -8.48 11.54
CA GLY A 267 -19.02 -7.88 11.87
C GLY A 267 -18.15 -7.70 10.63
N GLU A 268 -18.46 -6.70 9.81
CA GLU A 268 -17.73 -6.35 8.60
C GLU A 268 -16.37 -5.76 8.95
N SER A 269 -15.34 -6.26 8.28
CA SER A 269 -14.01 -5.68 8.31
C SER A 269 -13.99 -4.43 7.42
N ASP A 270 -13.70 -3.27 8.01
CA ASP A 270 -13.63 -2.00 7.29
C ASP A 270 -12.18 -1.52 7.18
N LEU A 271 -11.73 -1.18 5.97
CA LEU A 271 -10.56 -0.34 5.76
C LEU A 271 -10.99 1.14 5.82
N ILE A 272 -10.28 1.92 6.61
CA ILE A 272 -10.55 3.34 6.80
C ILE A 272 -9.32 4.10 6.36
N PHE A 273 -9.49 5.03 5.42
CA PHE A 273 -8.45 5.94 4.94
C PHE A 273 -8.66 7.36 5.44
N ASP A 274 -7.57 8.07 5.60
CA ASP A 274 -7.62 9.52 5.84
C ASP A 274 -7.80 10.26 4.50
N HIS A 275 -8.90 10.98 4.37
CA HIS A 275 -9.28 11.68 3.15
C HIS A 275 -9.07 13.20 3.22
N ASN A 276 -8.27 13.73 4.14
CA ASN A 276 -8.15 15.18 4.28
C ASN A 276 -6.79 15.72 3.79
N PRO A 277 -6.68 16.17 2.52
CA PRO A 277 -5.44 16.74 1.98
C PRO A 277 -5.15 18.19 2.42
N GLU A 278 -6.08 18.88 3.12
CA GLU A 278 -5.97 20.33 3.36
C GLU A 278 -5.27 20.74 4.66
N ARG A 279 -4.54 19.85 5.35
CA ARG A 279 -3.94 20.18 6.65
C ARG A 279 -2.43 20.19 6.74
N ASP A 280 -1.73 20.18 5.63
CA ASP A 280 -0.26 20.34 5.63
C ASP A 280 0.20 21.78 5.36
N VAL A 281 -0.67 22.77 5.52
CA VAL A 281 -0.23 24.18 5.54
C VAL A 281 -0.24 24.64 6.98
N ASP A 282 0.99 24.51 7.60
CA ASP A 282 1.20 25.00 8.65
C ASP A 282 1.80 26.03 9.21
N SER A 283 1.54 26.45 10.10
CA SER A 283 1.80 27.50 11.10
C SER A 283 3.11 27.28 11.83
N ASP A 284 4.20 27.61 11.18
CA ASP A 284 5.47 27.86 11.84
C ASP A 284 6.19 29.04 11.17
N ASP A 285 5.60 30.23 11.26
CA ASP A 285 6.27 31.50 11.08
C ASP A 285 5.54 32.60 11.86
N ALA A 286 5.61 32.46 13.18
CA ALA A 286 5.51 33.61 14.09
C ALA A 286 6.91 33.89 14.59
N MET A 287 7.73 34.55 13.76
CA MET A 287 8.89 35.29 14.28
C MET A 287 8.39 36.51 15.02
N ASP A 288 8.57 36.48 16.32
CA ASP A 288 8.58 37.66 17.17
C ASP A 288 9.62 38.66 16.65
N GLU A 289 9.16 39.69 15.99
CA GLU A 289 9.88 40.97 15.97
C GLU A 289 9.52 41.74 17.26
N ASP A 290 10.42 41.71 18.24
CA ASP A 290 10.54 42.77 19.22
C ASP A 290 11.91 42.72 19.90
N GLN A 291 12.68 43.73 19.60
CA GLN A 291 13.83 44.42 20.23
C GLN A 291 15.08 44.46 19.38
#